data_4aa464e3a8ae437867194b627d01433f
#
_entry.id   4aa464e3a8ae437867194b627d01433f
#
_cell.length_a   1.000
_cell.length_b   1.000
_cell.length_c   1.000
_cell.angle_alpha   90.00
_cell.angle_beta   90.00
_cell.angle_gamma   90.00
#
_symmetry.space_group_name_H-M   'P 1'
#
loop_
_entity.id
_entity.type
_entity.pdbx_description
1 polymer ?
#
loop_
_entity_poly.entity_id
_entity_poly.type
_entity_poly.pdbx_seq_one_letter_code
_entity_poly.pdbx_strand_id
1 'polypeptide(L)'
;MSFIGQYPARLDSKNRVFMPAGFRRLLQQSGQQTLVVRKDYFEDCLVVYTAARWEEEIAKVRTRLNRFDGNQQMVYRKLVSEAQEVQLDANGRILLPKQLLERVGIDQDVLFVGMEQTIEIWALKAAGQENGQVFLNDDEFAESLKQFTWARFCRCETPTHPLAWSYRV
;
A
#
# COMPACT_ATOMS: atom_id res chain seq x y z
N MET A 1 -10.31 -8.74 -6.28
CA MET A 1 -9.06 -8.62 -7.07
C MET A 1 -7.92 -8.54 -6.07
N SER A 2 -6.91 -9.39 -6.19
CA SER A 2 -5.82 -9.45 -5.20
C SER A 2 -4.47 -9.38 -5.93
N PHE A 3 -3.71 -8.31 -5.66
CA PHE A 3 -2.35 -8.13 -6.17
C PHE A 3 -1.37 -8.80 -5.22
N ILE A 4 -0.63 -9.80 -5.71
CA ILE A 4 0.28 -10.60 -4.88
C ILE A 4 1.63 -10.73 -5.60
N GLY A 5 2.71 -10.72 -4.83
CA GLY A 5 4.08 -10.95 -5.28
C GLY A 5 4.88 -9.67 -5.50
N GLN A 6 6.15 -9.87 -5.83
CA GLN A 6 7.13 -8.83 -6.03
C GLN A 6 7.70 -8.95 -7.44
N TYR A 7 7.85 -7.84 -8.12
CA TYR A 7 8.28 -7.83 -9.53
C TYR A 7 9.22 -6.65 -9.80
N PRO A 8 10.50 -6.90 -10.07
CA PRO A 8 11.40 -5.84 -10.49
C PRO A 8 11.01 -5.36 -11.89
N ALA A 9 11.16 -4.06 -12.10
CA ALA A 9 10.91 -3.43 -13.39
C ALA A 9 11.80 -2.21 -13.58
N ARG A 10 11.77 -1.63 -14.77
CA ARG A 10 12.58 -0.46 -15.11
C ARG A 10 11.75 0.58 -15.85
N LEU A 11 11.91 1.85 -15.47
CA LEU A 11 11.33 2.99 -16.16
C LEU A 11 12.09 3.24 -17.47
N ASP A 12 11.35 3.64 -18.50
CA ASP A 12 11.94 4.18 -19.72
C ASP A 12 12.30 5.67 -19.55
N SER A 13 12.97 6.24 -20.56
CA SER A 13 13.39 7.65 -20.56
C SER A 13 12.24 8.67 -20.46
N LYS A 14 11.00 8.23 -20.57
CA LYS A 14 9.79 9.03 -20.44
C LYS A 14 9.02 8.75 -19.15
N ASN A 15 9.65 8.11 -18.17
CA ASN A 15 9.06 7.70 -16.89
C ASN A 15 7.87 6.72 -17.02
N ARG A 16 7.85 5.92 -18.09
CA ARG A 16 6.86 4.86 -18.25
C ARG A 16 7.44 3.54 -17.77
N VAL A 17 6.63 2.74 -17.12
CA VAL A 17 6.99 1.41 -16.63
C VAL A 17 5.94 0.39 -17.04
N PHE A 18 6.37 -0.80 -17.42
CA PHE A 18 5.45 -1.91 -17.68
C PHE A 18 4.83 -2.40 -16.38
N MET A 19 3.51 -2.45 -16.36
CA MET A 19 2.81 -3.14 -15.27
C MET A 19 3.12 -4.63 -15.30
N PRO A 20 3.48 -5.28 -14.20
CA PRO A 20 3.71 -6.72 -14.13
C PRO A 20 2.57 -7.51 -14.77
N ALA A 21 2.89 -8.57 -15.52
CA ALA A 21 1.90 -9.30 -16.32
C ALA A 21 0.73 -9.83 -15.49
N GLY A 22 0.99 -10.29 -14.26
CA GLY A 22 -0.04 -10.73 -13.32
C GLY A 22 -1.01 -9.61 -12.95
N PHE A 23 -0.48 -8.44 -12.58
CA PHE A 23 -1.28 -7.27 -12.20
C PHE A 23 -2.06 -6.71 -13.39
N ARG A 24 -1.43 -6.63 -14.55
CA ARG A 24 -2.07 -6.19 -15.79
C ARG A 24 -3.27 -7.06 -16.16
N ARG A 25 -3.14 -8.39 -16.04
CA ARG A 25 -4.25 -9.34 -16.30
C ARG A 25 -5.44 -9.07 -15.36
N LEU A 26 -5.18 -8.87 -14.07
CA LEU A 26 -6.22 -8.56 -13.09
C LEU A 26 -6.94 -7.25 -13.41
N LEU A 27 -6.19 -6.19 -13.78
CA LEU A 27 -6.74 -4.89 -14.18
C LEU A 27 -7.62 -5.02 -15.43
N GLN A 28 -7.17 -5.75 -16.44
CA GLN A 28 -7.92 -5.99 -17.67
C GLN A 28 -9.22 -6.77 -17.41
N GLN A 29 -9.16 -7.82 -16.59
CA GLN A 29 -10.34 -8.62 -16.22
C GLN A 29 -11.40 -7.81 -15.47
N SER A 30 -10.98 -6.84 -14.69
CA SER A 30 -11.88 -5.95 -13.95
C SER A 30 -12.34 -4.73 -14.76
N GLY A 31 -11.88 -4.57 -16.00
CA GLY A 31 -12.20 -3.41 -16.85
C GLY A 31 -11.59 -2.09 -16.36
N GLN A 32 -10.67 -2.15 -15.41
CA GLN A 32 -10.08 -0.95 -14.79
C GLN A 32 -8.79 -0.55 -15.51
N GLN A 33 -8.85 0.53 -16.25
CA GLN A 33 -7.70 1.10 -16.95
C GLN A 33 -7.18 2.37 -16.26
N THR A 34 -8.03 3.03 -15.47
CA THR A 34 -7.66 4.20 -14.69
C THR A 34 -7.20 3.80 -13.31
N LEU A 35 -6.03 4.27 -12.94
CA LEU A 35 -5.38 4.04 -11.66
C LEU A 35 -5.11 5.38 -11.00
N VAL A 36 -4.99 5.38 -9.68
CA VAL A 36 -4.61 6.55 -8.89
C VAL A 36 -3.30 6.27 -8.19
N VAL A 37 -2.33 7.16 -8.37
CA VAL A 37 -0.99 7.04 -7.78
C VAL A 37 -0.74 8.19 -6.82
N ARG A 38 -0.20 7.91 -5.66
CA ARG A 38 0.27 8.91 -4.70
C ARG A 38 1.52 8.43 -3.97
N LYS A 39 2.24 9.35 -3.33
CA LYS A 39 3.28 8.98 -2.36
C LYS A 39 2.63 8.36 -1.12
N ASP A 40 3.23 7.33 -0.55
CA ASP A 40 2.80 6.84 0.75
C ASP A 40 3.02 7.91 1.85
N TYR A 41 2.28 7.82 2.97
CA TYR A 41 2.36 8.81 4.05
C TYR A 41 3.55 8.57 4.97
N PHE A 42 3.95 7.34 5.13
CA PHE A 42 4.94 6.91 6.12
C PHE A 42 6.23 6.43 5.45
N GLU A 43 6.11 5.88 4.25
CA GLU A 43 7.22 5.24 3.53
C GLU A 43 7.61 6.01 2.27
N ASP A 44 8.84 5.81 1.81
CA ASP A 44 9.33 6.40 0.57
C ASP A 44 9.02 5.50 -0.63
N CYS A 45 7.73 5.24 -0.82
CA CYS A 45 7.20 4.51 -1.96
C CYS A 45 6.00 5.21 -2.58
N LEU A 46 5.62 4.77 -3.78
CA LEU A 46 4.35 5.14 -4.40
C LEU A 46 3.33 4.05 -4.17
N VAL A 47 2.09 4.44 -3.86
CA VAL A 47 0.97 3.51 -3.75
C VAL A 47 0.03 3.73 -4.93
N VAL A 48 -0.29 2.63 -5.61
CA VAL A 48 -1.18 2.58 -6.77
C VAL A 48 -2.48 1.93 -6.35
N TYR A 49 -3.56 2.63 -6.59
CA TYR A 49 -4.94 2.19 -6.35
C TYR A 49 -5.63 2.00 -7.69
N THR A 50 -6.60 1.12 -7.76
CA THR A 50 -7.64 1.21 -8.80
C THR A 50 -8.56 2.40 -8.48
N ALA A 51 -9.21 2.99 -9.49
CA ALA A 51 -10.11 4.12 -9.26
C ALA A 51 -11.19 3.80 -8.20
N ALA A 52 -11.83 2.63 -8.31
CA ALA A 52 -12.83 2.18 -7.35
C ALA A 52 -12.27 2.07 -5.91
N ARG A 53 -11.06 1.50 -5.76
CA ARG A 53 -10.43 1.38 -4.45
C ARG A 53 -10.07 2.74 -3.85
N TRP A 54 -9.63 3.67 -4.69
CA TRP A 54 -9.36 5.04 -4.26
C TRP A 54 -10.62 5.74 -3.74
N GLU A 55 -11.72 5.62 -4.45
CA GLU A 55 -13.02 6.16 -4.02
C GLU A 55 -13.45 5.62 -2.66
N GLU A 56 -13.29 4.32 -2.42
CA GLU A 56 -13.56 3.69 -1.12
C GLU A 56 -12.67 4.26 -0.01
N GLU A 57 -11.36 4.40 -0.25
CA GLU A 57 -10.43 4.96 0.73
C GLU A 57 -10.76 6.42 1.07
N ILE A 58 -11.01 7.24 0.07
CA ILE A 58 -11.39 8.64 0.26
C ILE A 58 -12.74 8.76 0.99
N ALA A 59 -13.70 7.89 0.69
CA ALA A 59 -14.98 7.86 1.40
C ALA A 59 -14.80 7.57 2.89
N LYS A 60 -13.96 6.59 3.25
CA LYS A 60 -13.64 6.27 4.65
C LYS A 60 -13.00 7.44 5.39
N VAL A 61 -12.06 8.14 4.74
CA VAL A 61 -11.42 9.32 5.32
C VAL A 61 -12.43 10.44 5.50
N ARG A 62 -13.22 10.73 4.47
CA ARG A 62 -14.23 11.80 4.48
C ARG A 62 -15.26 11.63 5.59
N THR A 63 -15.67 10.40 5.89
CA THR A 63 -16.65 10.12 6.96
C THR A 63 -16.06 10.30 8.36
N ARG A 64 -14.74 10.25 8.52
CA ARG A 64 -14.04 10.42 9.80
C ARG A 64 -13.62 11.85 10.10
N LEU A 65 -13.58 12.71 9.08
CA LEU A 65 -13.15 14.09 9.21
C LEU A 65 -14.34 15.03 9.39
N ASN A 66 -14.19 15.98 10.30
CA ASN A 66 -15.15 17.05 10.47
C ASN A 66 -14.95 18.12 9.38
N ARG A 67 -15.98 18.32 8.55
CA ARG A 67 -15.95 19.30 7.45
C ARG A 67 -15.82 20.74 7.92
N PHE A 68 -16.20 21.03 9.16
CA PHE A 68 -16.16 22.38 9.72
C PHE A 68 -14.89 22.66 10.52
N ASP A 69 -13.98 21.70 10.63
CA ASP A 69 -12.68 21.87 11.26
C ASP A 69 -11.62 22.21 10.20
N GLY A 70 -11.02 23.39 10.30
CA GLY A 70 -10.04 23.88 9.32
C GLY A 70 -8.79 23.02 9.22
N ASN A 71 -8.29 22.46 10.33
CA ASN A 71 -7.12 21.58 10.34
C ASN A 71 -7.42 20.26 9.64
N GLN A 72 -8.55 19.66 9.93
CA GLN A 72 -8.97 18.40 9.28
C GLN A 72 -9.23 18.61 7.78
N GLN A 73 -9.74 19.79 7.40
CA GLN A 73 -9.89 20.14 5.98
C GLN A 73 -8.55 20.34 5.26
N MET A 74 -7.52 20.83 5.95
CA MET A 74 -6.17 20.89 5.37
C MET A 74 -5.60 19.48 5.13
N VAL A 75 -5.78 18.57 6.09
CA VAL A 75 -5.37 17.16 5.92
C VAL A 75 -6.08 16.53 4.73
N TYR A 76 -7.39 16.68 4.64
CA TYR A 76 -8.18 16.13 3.52
C TYR A 76 -7.74 16.70 2.17
N ARG A 77 -7.54 18.02 2.10
CA ARG A 77 -7.07 18.69 0.88
C ARG A 77 -5.71 18.17 0.43
N LYS A 78 -4.76 18.03 1.35
CA LYS A 78 -3.44 17.47 1.06
C LYS A 78 -3.56 16.05 0.52
N LEU A 79 -4.35 15.22 1.15
CA LEU A 79 -4.57 13.83 0.78
C LEU A 79 -5.10 13.68 -0.66
N VAL A 80 -6.10 14.49 -1.02
CA VAL A 80 -6.72 14.40 -2.35
C VAL A 80 -5.85 15.08 -3.42
N SER A 81 -5.22 16.23 -3.10
CA SER A 81 -4.45 16.99 -4.09
C SER A 81 -3.12 16.36 -4.48
N GLU A 82 -2.56 15.47 -3.67
CA GLU A 82 -1.32 14.76 -3.97
C GLU A 82 -1.52 13.48 -4.79
N ALA A 83 -2.74 13.00 -4.89
CA ALA A 83 -3.08 11.87 -5.73
C ALA A 83 -3.19 12.29 -7.20
N GLN A 84 -2.69 11.45 -8.10
CA GLN A 84 -2.72 11.71 -9.54
C GLN A 84 -3.30 10.51 -10.28
N GLU A 85 -4.19 10.78 -11.21
CA GLU A 85 -4.70 9.74 -12.10
C GLU A 85 -3.67 9.40 -13.16
N VAL A 86 -3.50 8.11 -13.40
CA VAL A 86 -2.68 7.55 -14.47
C VAL A 86 -3.46 6.47 -15.20
N GLN A 87 -3.19 6.32 -16.48
CA GLN A 87 -3.86 5.31 -17.28
C GLN A 87 -2.91 4.21 -17.73
N LEU A 88 -3.42 3.00 -17.76
CA LEU A 88 -2.74 1.88 -18.37
C LEU A 88 -2.86 2.01 -19.89
N ASP A 89 -1.73 2.18 -20.59
CA ASP A 89 -1.72 2.30 -22.05
C ASP A 89 -2.01 0.93 -22.73
N ALA A 90 -2.24 0.97 -24.05
CA ALA A 90 -2.52 -0.23 -24.85
C ALA A 90 -1.40 -1.28 -24.79
N ASN A 91 -0.17 -0.87 -24.46
CA ASN A 91 0.97 -1.76 -24.31
C ASN A 91 1.11 -2.31 -22.87
N GLY A 92 0.25 -1.89 -21.95
CA GLY A 92 0.30 -2.30 -20.54
C GLY A 92 1.33 -1.54 -19.72
N ARG A 93 1.60 -0.29 -20.05
CA ARG A 93 2.49 0.61 -19.31
C ARG A 93 1.69 1.70 -18.63
N ILE A 94 2.23 2.19 -17.52
CA ILE A 94 1.76 3.41 -16.85
C ILE A 94 2.85 4.48 -16.92
N LEU A 95 2.43 5.73 -17.06
CA LEU A 95 3.30 6.89 -16.96
C LEU A 95 3.28 7.38 -15.52
N LEU A 96 4.43 7.31 -14.85
CA LEU A 96 4.56 7.81 -13.48
C LEU A 96 4.94 9.29 -13.50
N PRO A 97 4.24 10.14 -12.74
CA PRO A 97 4.54 11.56 -12.68
C PRO A 97 5.92 11.83 -12.10
N LYS A 98 6.74 12.63 -12.81
CA LYS A 98 8.13 12.92 -12.43
C LYS A 98 8.25 13.44 -10.99
N GLN A 99 7.34 14.33 -10.58
CA GLN A 99 7.32 14.89 -9.23
C GLN A 99 7.15 13.83 -8.14
N LEU A 100 6.36 12.78 -8.39
CA LEU A 100 6.18 11.67 -7.45
C LEU A 100 7.44 10.81 -7.39
N LEU A 101 8.07 10.52 -8.53
CA LEU A 101 9.32 9.76 -8.60
C LEU A 101 10.45 10.46 -7.81
N GLU A 102 10.61 11.76 -7.99
CA GLU A 102 11.61 12.56 -7.28
C GLU A 102 11.37 12.55 -5.76
N ARG A 103 10.11 12.61 -5.33
CA ARG A 103 9.75 12.60 -3.89
C ARG A 103 10.04 11.29 -3.17
N VAL A 104 10.11 10.19 -3.88
CA VAL A 104 10.39 8.85 -3.32
C VAL A 104 11.77 8.32 -3.73
N GLY A 105 12.58 9.14 -4.41
CA GLY A 105 13.93 8.78 -4.81
C GLY A 105 14.00 7.65 -5.84
N ILE A 106 12.97 7.51 -6.68
CA ILE A 106 12.96 6.56 -7.80
C ILE A 106 13.67 7.18 -8.98
N ASP A 107 14.75 6.54 -9.45
CA ASP A 107 15.48 6.91 -10.66
C ASP A 107 15.04 6.08 -11.87
N GLN A 108 15.46 4.83 -11.96
CA GLN A 108 15.14 3.96 -13.10
C GLN A 108 14.61 2.59 -12.67
N ASP A 109 15.24 1.97 -11.70
CA ASP A 109 14.91 0.62 -11.31
C ASP A 109 13.90 0.65 -10.16
N VAL A 110 12.82 -0.12 -10.29
CA VAL A 110 11.71 -0.15 -9.36
C VAL A 110 11.33 -1.58 -8.99
N LEU A 111 10.77 -1.72 -7.81
CA LEU A 111 10.16 -2.96 -7.35
C LEU A 111 8.66 -2.74 -7.14
N PHE A 112 7.86 -3.49 -7.89
CA PHE A 112 6.42 -3.59 -7.64
C PHE A 112 6.14 -4.60 -6.54
N VAL A 113 5.36 -4.23 -5.55
CA VAL A 113 4.94 -5.10 -4.45
C VAL A 113 3.42 -5.13 -4.41
N GLY A 114 2.84 -6.31 -4.53
CA GLY A 114 1.40 -6.49 -4.41
C GLY A 114 0.98 -6.52 -2.95
N MET A 115 0.11 -5.58 -2.55
CA MET A 115 -0.43 -5.43 -1.20
C MET A 115 -1.92 -5.78 -1.16
N GLU A 116 -2.29 -6.88 -1.80
CA GLU A 116 -3.65 -7.37 -1.91
C GLU A 116 -4.59 -6.42 -2.68
N GLN A 117 -4.96 -5.29 -2.11
CA GLN A 117 -5.90 -4.32 -2.71
C GLN A 117 -5.22 -3.14 -3.39
N THR A 118 -3.94 -2.98 -3.15
CA THR A 118 -3.09 -1.91 -3.71
C THR A 118 -1.80 -2.49 -4.23
N ILE A 119 -1.05 -1.67 -4.97
CA ILE A 119 0.29 -2.01 -5.42
C ILE A 119 1.23 -0.91 -4.91
N GLU A 120 2.34 -1.30 -4.33
CA GLU A 120 3.41 -0.37 -3.98
C GLU A 120 4.50 -0.40 -5.06
N ILE A 121 5.13 0.76 -5.28
CA ILE A 121 6.28 0.91 -6.17
C ILE A 121 7.41 1.53 -5.37
N TRP A 122 8.47 0.76 -5.19
CA TRP A 122 9.64 1.12 -4.43
C TRP A 122 10.83 1.42 -5.33
N ALA A 123 11.73 2.29 -4.89
CA ALA A 123 13.02 2.46 -5.56
C ALA A 123 13.86 1.19 -5.36
N LEU A 124 14.30 0.56 -6.45
CA LEU A 124 15.24 -0.54 -6.39
C LEU A 124 16.65 0.04 -6.54
N LYS A 125 17.36 0.20 -5.43
CA LYS A 125 18.74 0.69 -5.44
C LYS A 125 19.71 -0.42 -5.83
N ALA A 126 20.81 -0.06 -6.48
CA ALA A 126 21.84 -1.03 -6.84
C ALA A 126 22.43 -1.74 -5.60
N ALA A 127 22.84 -3.00 -5.77
CA ALA A 127 23.45 -3.79 -4.70
C ALA A 127 24.64 -3.03 -4.05
N GLY A 128 24.57 -2.79 -2.76
CA GLY A 128 25.59 -2.06 -1.98
C GLY A 128 25.16 -0.68 -1.46
N GLN A 129 24.01 -0.15 -1.89
CA GLN A 129 23.37 0.97 -1.19
C GLN A 129 22.38 0.40 -0.17
N GLU A 130 22.40 0.94 1.05
CA GLU A 130 21.40 0.61 2.06
C GLU A 130 20.02 0.95 1.49
N ASN A 131 19.35 -0.07 1.01
CA ASN A 131 17.92 0.04 0.78
C ASN A 131 17.30 0.23 2.16
N GLY A 132 16.54 1.26 2.36
CA GLY A 132 15.57 1.25 3.47
C GLY A 132 14.93 -0.14 3.42
N GLN A 133 14.93 -0.82 4.54
CA GLN A 133 14.52 -2.21 4.64
C GLN A 133 13.05 -2.33 4.20
N VAL A 134 12.83 -2.62 2.92
CA VAL A 134 11.50 -2.77 2.34
C VAL A 134 10.78 -3.97 2.95
N PHE A 135 11.56 -4.99 3.35
CA PHE A 135 11.05 -6.21 3.96
C PHE A 135 11.87 -6.56 5.19
N LEU A 136 11.18 -7.09 6.19
CA LEU A 136 11.84 -7.77 7.31
C LEU A 136 12.55 -9.01 6.78
N ASN A 137 13.69 -9.36 7.37
CA ASN A 137 14.27 -10.68 7.14
C ASN A 137 13.36 -11.76 7.77
N ASP A 138 13.60 -13.03 7.44
CA ASP A 138 12.73 -14.13 7.87
C ASP A 138 12.63 -14.24 9.40
N ASP A 139 13.73 -13.98 10.12
CA ASP A 139 13.78 -14.04 11.59
C ASP A 139 13.02 -12.87 12.22
N GLU A 140 13.22 -11.65 11.72
CA GLU A 140 12.48 -10.46 12.17
C GLU A 140 10.99 -10.57 11.88
N PHE A 141 10.63 -11.12 10.72
CA PHE A 141 9.24 -11.37 10.35
C PHE A 141 8.59 -12.38 11.29
N ALA A 142 9.27 -13.51 11.57
CA ALA A 142 8.76 -14.52 12.48
C ALA A 142 8.55 -13.98 13.89
N GLU A 143 9.48 -13.14 14.40
CA GLU A 143 9.35 -12.53 15.71
C GLU A 143 8.21 -11.51 15.76
N SER A 144 8.08 -10.67 14.73
CA SER A 144 6.98 -9.70 14.61
C SER A 144 5.62 -10.38 14.56
N LEU A 145 5.50 -11.50 13.82
CA LEU A 145 4.25 -12.28 13.78
C LEU A 145 3.86 -12.82 15.15
N LYS A 146 4.81 -13.29 15.95
CA LYS A 146 4.52 -13.75 17.31
C LYS A 146 3.90 -12.62 18.15
N GLN A 147 4.46 -11.41 18.09
CA GLN A 147 3.92 -10.26 18.83
C GLN A 147 2.48 -9.92 18.40
N PHE A 148 2.18 -9.93 17.11
CA PHE A 148 0.82 -9.69 16.62
C PHE A 148 -0.17 -10.78 17.05
N THR A 149 0.26 -12.02 17.07
CA THR A 149 -0.59 -13.17 17.48
C THR A 149 -0.88 -13.12 18.97
N TRP A 150 0.12 -12.86 19.82
CA TRP A 150 -0.06 -12.73 21.27
C TRP A 150 -0.93 -11.52 21.67
N ALA A 151 -0.77 -10.37 21.03
CA ALA A 151 -1.55 -9.18 21.32
C ALA A 151 -3.07 -9.36 21.04
N ARG A 152 -3.43 -10.25 20.14
CA ARG A 152 -4.83 -10.61 19.86
C ARG A 152 -5.39 -11.60 20.87
N PHE A 153 -4.59 -12.54 21.37
CA PHE A 153 -4.99 -13.51 22.38
C PHE A 153 -5.16 -12.89 23.77
N CYS A 154 -4.33 -11.91 24.13
CA CYS A 154 -4.45 -11.20 25.41
C CYS A 154 -5.63 -10.23 25.47
N ARG A 155 -6.34 -9.96 24.38
CA ARG A 155 -7.57 -9.13 24.38
C ARG A 155 -8.86 -9.92 24.47
N CYS A 156 -8.81 -11.23 24.51
CA CYS A 156 -9.95 -12.08 24.79
C CYS A 156 -10.06 -12.31 26.30
N GLU A 157 -10.82 -11.42 26.95
CA GLU A 157 -11.69 -11.70 28.07
C GLU A 157 -11.06 -12.35 29.31
N THR A 158 -10.89 -11.55 30.33
CA THR A 158 -11.12 -12.04 31.68
C THR A 158 -12.63 -12.35 31.83
N PRO A 159 -13.06 -13.60 31.89
CA PRO A 159 -14.40 -13.88 32.31
C PRO A 159 -14.48 -13.61 33.82
N THR A 160 -15.07 -12.47 34.19
CA THR A 160 -15.61 -12.27 35.51
C THR A 160 -16.79 -13.21 35.68
N HIS A 161 -16.52 -14.42 36.10
CA HIS A 161 -17.55 -15.23 36.79
C HIS A 161 -16.91 -16.06 37.89
N PRO A 162 -17.26 -15.79 39.17
CA PRO A 162 -16.89 -16.64 40.27
C PRO A 162 -17.93 -17.77 40.36
N LEU A 163 -17.65 -18.92 39.81
CA LEU A 163 -18.34 -20.15 40.21
C LEU A 163 -17.29 -21.18 40.63
N ALA A 164 -17.20 -21.26 41.92
CA ALA A 164 -16.61 -22.36 42.65
C ALA A 164 -17.20 -23.70 42.15
N TRP A 165 -16.33 -24.57 41.70
CA TRP A 165 -16.60 -25.99 41.68
C TRP A 165 -15.78 -26.65 42.79
N SER A 166 -16.47 -26.76 43.95
CA SER A 166 -16.08 -27.72 44.96
C SER A 166 -16.44 -29.11 44.46
N TYR A 167 -15.47 -29.93 44.21
CA TYR A 167 -15.62 -31.38 44.30
C TYR A 167 -14.76 -31.88 45.44
N ARG A 168 -15.48 -32.22 46.49
CA ARG A 168 -15.03 -33.11 47.55
C ARG A 168 -15.54 -34.50 47.18
N VAL A 169 -14.71 -35.48 47.07
CA VAL A 169 -14.59 -36.81 47.66
C VAL A 169 -13.43 -37.51 47.02
#